data_64a929a4b4862ebe3757524cbfc17373
#
_entry.id   64a929a4b4862ebe3757524cbfc17373
#
_cell.length_a   1.000
_cell.length_b   1.000
_cell.length_c   1.000
_cell.angle_alpha   90.00
_cell.angle_beta   90.00
_cell.angle_gamma   90.00
#
_symmetry.space_group_name_H-M   'P 1'
#
loop_
_entity.id
_entity.type
_entity.pdbx_description
1 polymer ?
#
loop_
_entity_poly.entity_id
_entity_poly.type
_entity_poly.pdbx_seq_one_letter_code
_entity_poly.pdbx_strand_id
1 'polypeptide(L)'
;DMSLTRTKSKQKVKQTRTPITWKEIKRQKVLLFWAGVMMIYGVIFYYLPLAGWTMAFQNYKPQLGILHSEFVGLQKFQMLFSDVTFLRVIRNTLAMGVINLVATFVTAIVFAILLNEIKSNGGKKTVQTISYLPHFLSWIIVTGILHDMLSGTGIVNEVLVNLHVLSQPINFFAHPGYFWPIVAFANVWKETGWNAIIYLAAITSIDPSLYEAAAIDGAGRWNKIKYVTLPGIKPTIVILLLMNVGNVLNAGFEIQYLLGNGLIQKFSQTIDIYVLKWGISQGDYAIGTAAGIFKSLVSIILIVLANQFAKHNGEEQLF
;
A
#
# COMPACT_ATOMS: atom_id res chain seq x y z
N ASP A 1 -24.54 49.70 26.28
CA ASP A 1 -25.06 48.36 26.62
C ASP A 1 -25.98 47.85 25.51
N MET A 2 -25.46 47.11 24.61
CA MET A 2 -26.29 46.37 23.68
C MET A 2 -25.51 45.11 23.23
N SER A 3 -25.66 44.06 24.05
CA SER A 3 -25.11 42.74 23.81
C SER A 3 -25.92 42.03 22.72
N LEU A 4 -25.39 41.94 21.50
CA LEU A 4 -25.97 41.14 20.44
C LEU A 4 -25.39 39.71 20.50
N THR A 5 -26.06 38.85 21.26
CA THR A 5 -25.90 37.40 21.24
C THR A 5 -26.39 36.82 19.90
N ARG A 6 -25.50 36.56 18.99
CA ARG A 6 -25.78 35.92 17.69
C ARG A 6 -25.80 34.41 17.86
N THR A 7 -26.97 33.88 18.23
CA THR A 7 -27.25 32.43 18.23
C THR A 7 -27.31 31.93 16.80
N LYS A 8 -26.22 31.27 16.32
CA LYS A 8 -26.23 30.53 15.03
C LYS A 8 -27.02 29.24 15.23
N SER A 9 -28.32 29.29 14.95
CA SER A 9 -29.15 28.09 14.76
C SER A 9 -28.62 27.30 13.57
N LYS A 10 -27.99 26.13 13.83
CA LYS A 10 -27.70 25.11 12.80
C LYS A 10 -29.04 24.48 12.41
N GLN A 11 -29.71 25.00 11.40
CA GLN A 11 -30.81 24.29 10.75
C GLN A 11 -30.25 23.02 10.11
N LYS A 12 -30.45 21.88 10.77
CA LYS A 12 -30.35 20.56 10.13
C LYS A 12 -31.44 20.50 9.07
N VAL A 13 -31.07 20.67 7.80
CA VAL A 13 -31.93 20.34 6.65
C VAL A 13 -32.21 18.86 6.75
N LYS A 14 -33.39 18.49 7.24
CA LYS A 14 -33.92 17.14 7.12
C LYS A 14 -34.10 16.85 5.63
N GLN A 15 -33.14 16.13 5.00
CA GLN A 15 -33.38 15.53 3.70
C GLN A 15 -34.55 14.54 3.85
N THR A 16 -35.74 14.97 3.51
CA THR A 16 -36.89 14.08 3.34
C THR A 16 -36.56 13.12 2.20
N ARG A 17 -36.18 11.87 2.53
CA ARG A 17 -36.04 10.80 1.56
C ARG A 17 -37.41 10.59 0.92
N THR A 18 -37.59 11.07 -0.30
CA THR A 18 -38.78 10.77 -1.08
C THR A 18 -38.84 9.25 -1.31
N PRO A 19 -39.98 8.59 -1.05
CA PRO A 19 -40.09 7.14 -1.26
C PRO A 19 -39.86 6.85 -2.74
N ILE A 20 -39.01 5.86 -3.01
CA ILE A 20 -38.70 5.42 -4.37
C ILE A 20 -39.98 4.91 -5.03
N THR A 21 -40.45 5.59 -6.08
CA THR A 21 -41.66 5.22 -6.80
C THR A 21 -41.35 4.21 -7.93
N TRP A 22 -42.32 3.32 -8.23
CA TRP A 22 -42.20 2.33 -9.31
C TRP A 22 -41.93 2.99 -10.68
N LYS A 23 -42.38 4.22 -10.87
CA LYS A 23 -42.12 5.02 -12.07
C LYS A 23 -40.64 5.43 -12.20
N GLU A 24 -39.99 5.74 -11.09
CA GLU A 24 -38.53 6.04 -11.05
C GLU A 24 -37.69 4.81 -11.33
N ILE A 25 -38.06 3.66 -10.77
CA ILE A 25 -37.42 2.37 -11.05
C ILE A 25 -37.48 2.07 -12.57
N LYS A 26 -38.65 2.20 -13.19
CA LYS A 26 -38.78 2.00 -14.62
C LYS A 26 -37.96 2.99 -15.47
N ARG A 27 -37.81 4.24 -15.01
CA ARG A 27 -37.00 5.25 -15.69
C ARG A 27 -35.50 4.92 -15.63
N GLN A 28 -35.07 4.25 -14.57
CA GLN A 28 -33.67 3.88 -14.34
C GLN A 28 -33.34 2.44 -14.68
N LYS A 29 -34.15 1.76 -15.50
CA LYS A 29 -34.02 0.33 -15.84
C LYS A 29 -32.61 -0.07 -16.31
N VAL A 30 -31.98 0.77 -17.14
CA VAL A 30 -30.63 0.51 -17.67
C VAL A 30 -29.57 0.58 -16.55
N LEU A 31 -29.69 1.58 -15.68
CA LEU A 31 -28.79 1.73 -14.53
C LEU A 31 -28.94 0.56 -13.56
N LEU A 32 -30.18 0.17 -13.28
CA LEU A 32 -30.49 -0.98 -12.40
C LEU A 32 -30.03 -2.30 -13.00
N PHE A 33 -30.14 -2.46 -14.32
CA PHE A 33 -29.59 -3.64 -15.01
C PHE A 33 -28.08 -3.74 -14.80
N TRP A 34 -27.33 -2.67 -15.07
CA TRP A 34 -25.89 -2.66 -14.87
C TRP A 34 -25.50 -2.80 -13.40
N ALA A 35 -26.22 -2.17 -12.48
CA ALA A 35 -26.02 -2.38 -11.04
C ALA A 35 -26.24 -3.85 -10.65
N GLY A 36 -27.27 -4.50 -11.20
CA GLY A 36 -27.51 -5.92 -11.00
C GLY A 36 -26.38 -6.81 -11.52
N VAL A 37 -25.89 -6.53 -12.74
CA VAL A 37 -24.74 -7.25 -13.31
C VAL A 37 -23.50 -7.11 -12.43
N MET A 38 -23.19 -5.88 -11.98
CA MET A 38 -22.05 -5.64 -11.09
C MET A 38 -22.23 -6.31 -9.71
N MET A 39 -23.45 -6.34 -9.21
CA MET A 39 -23.76 -7.02 -7.94
C MET A 39 -23.56 -8.54 -8.05
N ILE A 40 -24.06 -9.16 -9.14
CA ILE A 40 -23.86 -10.58 -9.43
C ILE A 40 -22.36 -10.89 -9.57
N TYR A 41 -21.64 -10.06 -10.33
CA TYR A 41 -20.18 -10.17 -10.47
C TYR A 41 -19.50 -10.12 -9.08
N GLY A 42 -19.87 -9.15 -8.24
CA GLY A 42 -19.35 -9.03 -6.89
C GLY A 42 -19.61 -10.27 -6.04
N VAL A 43 -20.84 -10.80 -6.07
CA VAL A 43 -21.20 -12.03 -5.33
C VAL A 43 -20.37 -13.23 -5.81
N ILE A 44 -20.27 -13.44 -7.11
CA ILE A 44 -19.55 -14.60 -7.66
C ILE A 44 -18.05 -14.53 -7.41
N PHE A 45 -17.43 -13.35 -7.61
CA PHE A 45 -15.96 -13.26 -7.60
C PHE A 45 -15.37 -12.78 -6.28
N TYR A 46 -16.14 -12.12 -5.41
CA TYR A 46 -15.65 -11.63 -4.11
C TYR A 46 -16.26 -12.38 -2.92
N TYR A 47 -17.57 -12.66 -2.95
CA TYR A 47 -18.23 -13.30 -1.79
C TYR A 47 -18.20 -14.82 -1.85
N LEU A 48 -18.47 -15.43 -3.01
CA LEU A 48 -18.45 -16.89 -3.13
C LEU A 48 -17.10 -17.52 -2.75
N PRO A 49 -15.93 -16.96 -3.13
CA PRO A 49 -14.63 -17.50 -2.72
C PRO A 49 -14.40 -17.47 -1.20
N LEU A 50 -15.11 -16.63 -0.43
CA LEU A 50 -15.01 -16.63 1.03
C LEU A 50 -15.47 -17.95 1.65
N ALA A 51 -16.31 -18.72 0.95
CA ALA A 51 -16.63 -20.09 1.38
C ALA A 51 -15.38 -20.97 1.49
N GLY A 52 -14.33 -20.68 0.69
CA GLY A 52 -13.04 -21.34 0.79
C GLY A 52 -12.31 -21.13 2.13
N TRP A 53 -12.67 -20.10 2.91
CA TRP A 53 -12.09 -19.88 4.23
C TRP A 53 -12.39 -21.02 5.21
N THR A 54 -13.45 -21.80 4.97
CA THR A 54 -13.77 -22.99 5.77
C THR A 54 -12.64 -24.01 5.75
N MET A 55 -11.83 -24.07 4.70
CA MET A 55 -10.66 -24.96 4.61
C MET A 55 -9.66 -24.75 5.75
N ALA A 56 -9.55 -23.52 6.28
CA ALA A 56 -8.66 -23.21 7.41
C ALA A 56 -9.06 -23.93 8.72
N PHE A 57 -10.32 -24.35 8.81
CA PHE A 57 -10.88 -25.02 9.98
C PHE A 57 -11.05 -26.54 9.78
N GLN A 58 -10.54 -27.04 8.65
CA GLN A 58 -10.66 -28.44 8.24
C GLN A 58 -9.30 -29.09 8.02
N ASN A 59 -9.25 -30.39 8.17
CA ASN A 59 -8.18 -31.20 7.60
C ASN A 59 -8.50 -31.43 6.11
N TYR A 60 -8.43 -30.32 5.35
CA TYR A 60 -8.89 -30.28 3.98
C TYR A 60 -8.12 -31.23 3.07
N LYS A 61 -8.86 -32.06 2.35
CA LYS A 61 -8.33 -32.97 1.32
C LYS A 61 -9.02 -32.64 -0.01
N PRO A 62 -8.28 -32.29 -1.08
CA PRO A 62 -8.89 -31.95 -2.38
C PRO A 62 -9.86 -32.99 -2.91
N GLN A 63 -9.57 -34.29 -2.67
CA GLN A 63 -10.42 -35.39 -3.12
C GLN A 63 -11.78 -35.42 -2.44
N LEU A 64 -11.89 -34.94 -1.20
CA LEU A 64 -13.12 -34.90 -0.43
C LEU A 64 -13.87 -33.58 -0.58
N GLY A 65 -13.16 -32.53 -1.01
CA GLY A 65 -13.71 -31.16 -1.11
C GLY A 65 -14.04 -30.57 0.27
N ILE A 66 -14.67 -29.39 0.24
CA ILE A 66 -15.02 -28.63 1.47
C ILE A 66 -16.10 -29.35 2.28
N LEU A 67 -17.05 -30.02 1.63
CA LEU A 67 -18.22 -30.58 2.30
C LEU A 67 -17.93 -31.89 3.07
N HIS A 68 -16.90 -32.64 2.68
CA HIS A 68 -16.59 -33.96 3.27
C HIS A 68 -15.23 -34.01 3.99
N SER A 69 -14.49 -32.87 4.00
CA SER A 69 -13.27 -32.79 4.80
C SER A 69 -13.58 -32.67 6.29
N GLU A 70 -12.79 -33.33 7.12
CA GLU A 70 -12.96 -33.36 8.58
C GLU A 70 -12.77 -31.98 9.19
N PHE A 71 -13.72 -31.55 10.01
CA PHE A 71 -13.63 -30.27 10.74
C PHE A 71 -12.73 -30.43 11.97
N VAL A 72 -11.64 -29.64 12.04
CA VAL A 72 -10.63 -29.68 13.10
C VAL A 72 -10.55 -28.39 13.92
N GLY A 73 -11.47 -27.46 13.70
CA GLY A 73 -11.54 -26.19 14.41
C GLY A 73 -10.28 -25.35 14.21
N LEU A 74 -9.66 -24.88 15.30
CA LEU A 74 -8.48 -24.00 15.26
C LEU A 74 -7.14 -24.73 15.18
N GLN A 75 -7.13 -26.05 14.98
CA GLN A 75 -5.89 -26.83 14.97
C GLN A 75 -4.87 -26.33 13.93
N LYS A 76 -5.33 -25.99 12.73
CA LYS A 76 -4.44 -25.44 11.67
C LYS A 76 -3.81 -24.11 12.06
N PHE A 77 -4.53 -23.26 12.79
CA PHE A 77 -3.97 -22.02 13.33
C PHE A 77 -2.93 -22.30 14.44
N GLN A 78 -3.19 -23.26 15.31
CA GLN A 78 -2.22 -23.66 16.34
C GLN A 78 -0.92 -24.18 15.71
N MET A 79 -1.04 -25.04 14.69
CA MET A 79 0.13 -25.50 13.91
C MET A 79 0.87 -24.35 13.27
N LEU A 80 0.15 -23.42 12.64
CA LEU A 80 0.73 -22.25 11.98
C LEU A 80 1.54 -21.38 12.95
N PHE A 81 1.00 -21.04 14.11
CA PHE A 81 1.68 -20.21 15.10
C PHE A 81 2.76 -20.94 15.90
N SER A 82 2.79 -22.28 15.86
CA SER A 82 3.88 -23.07 16.41
C SER A 82 5.06 -23.22 15.43
N ASP A 83 4.86 -22.90 14.16
CA ASP A 83 5.92 -22.95 13.15
C ASP A 83 6.84 -21.74 13.24
N VAL A 84 8.08 -21.97 13.63
CA VAL A 84 9.13 -20.93 13.69
C VAL A 84 9.33 -20.24 12.32
N THR A 85 9.09 -20.97 11.23
CA THR A 85 9.18 -20.39 9.86
C THR A 85 8.09 -19.37 9.66
N PHE A 86 6.85 -19.65 10.07
CA PHE A 86 5.74 -18.72 9.94
C PHE A 86 5.93 -17.46 10.80
N LEU A 87 6.39 -17.61 12.05
CA LEU A 87 6.69 -16.44 12.91
C LEU A 87 7.76 -15.53 12.27
N ARG A 88 8.76 -16.11 11.63
CA ARG A 88 9.77 -15.34 10.88
C ARG A 88 9.17 -14.65 9.66
N VAL A 89 8.28 -15.30 8.97
CA VAL A 89 7.54 -14.76 7.81
C VAL A 89 6.67 -13.56 8.23
N ILE A 90 5.99 -13.63 9.37
CA ILE A 90 5.25 -12.48 9.93
C ILE A 90 6.20 -11.29 10.16
N ARG A 91 7.34 -11.53 10.82
CA ARG A 91 8.36 -10.49 11.05
C ARG A 91 8.80 -9.84 9.74
N ASN A 92 9.14 -10.65 8.74
CA ASN A 92 9.59 -10.15 7.43
C ASN A 92 8.52 -9.33 6.73
N THR A 93 7.27 -9.82 6.72
CA THR A 93 6.14 -9.13 6.10
C THR A 93 5.90 -7.77 6.75
N LEU A 94 5.88 -7.72 8.08
CA LEU A 94 5.73 -6.47 8.81
C LEU A 94 6.90 -5.52 8.60
N ALA A 95 8.15 -6.01 8.71
CA ALA A 95 9.33 -5.19 8.51
C ALA A 95 9.37 -4.59 7.10
N MET A 96 9.20 -5.42 6.07
CA MET A 96 9.19 -4.96 4.69
C MET A 96 8.02 -4.04 4.38
N GLY A 97 6.82 -4.37 4.90
CA GLY A 97 5.64 -3.54 4.73
C GLY A 97 5.83 -2.14 5.33
N VAL A 98 6.36 -2.05 6.55
CA VAL A 98 6.64 -0.77 7.20
C VAL A 98 7.76 -0.01 6.48
N ILE A 99 8.86 -0.67 6.12
CA ILE A 99 9.98 -0.05 5.39
C ILE A 99 9.48 0.52 4.06
N ASN A 100 8.74 -0.28 3.28
CA ASN A 100 8.20 0.16 2.00
C ASN A 100 7.20 1.31 2.17
N LEU A 101 6.27 1.19 3.14
CA LEU A 101 5.30 2.24 3.45
C LEU A 101 6.00 3.56 3.76
N VAL A 102 6.92 3.57 4.72
CA VAL A 102 7.62 4.80 5.14
C VAL A 102 8.46 5.36 4.00
N ALA A 103 9.26 4.51 3.34
CA ALA A 103 10.16 4.95 2.28
C ALA A 103 9.40 5.55 1.09
N THR A 104 8.41 4.85 0.54
CA THR A 104 7.66 5.33 -0.63
C THR A 104 6.76 6.51 -0.30
N PHE A 105 6.16 6.53 0.90
CA PHE A 105 5.28 7.59 1.34
C PHE A 105 6.03 8.92 1.52
N VAL A 106 7.14 8.88 2.26
CA VAL A 106 7.96 10.08 2.49
C VAL A 106 8.57 10.60 1.19
N THR A 107 9.14 9.71 0.37
CA THR A 107 9.77 10.11 -0.89
C THR A 107 8.75 10.69 -1.88
N ALA A 108 7.52 10.16 -1.94
CA ALA A 108 6.47 10.69 -2.81
C ALA A 108 6.05 12.11 -2.41
N ILE A 109 5.88 12.39 -1.11
CA ILE A 109 5.55 13.74 -0.61
C ILE A 109 6.69 14.72 -0.91
N VAL A 110 7.93 14.35 -0.55
CA VAL A 110 9.11 15.18 -0.80
C VAL A 110 9.25 15.47 -2.29
N PHE A 111 9.11 14.45 -3.14
CA PHE A 111 9.21 14.59 -4.58
C PHE A 111 8.11 15.50 -5.16
N ALA A 112 6.86 15.37 -4.69
CA ALA A 112 5.77 16.26 -5.11
C ALA A 112 6.05 17.72 -4.75
N ILE A 113 6.57 17.99 -3.54
CA ILE A 113 6.96 19.33 -3.11
C ILE A 113 8.08 19.87 -3.99
N LEU A 114 9.15 19.08 -4.25
CA LEU A 114 10.25 19.47 -5.11
C LEU A 114 9.80 19.75 -6.55
N LEU A 115 8.91 18.93 -7.09
CA LEU A 115 8.30 19.15 -8.41
C LEU A 115 7.51 20.47 -8.47
N ASN A 116 6.83 20.81 -7.37
CA ASN A 116 6.07 22.04 -7.32
C ASN A 116 6.95 23.31 -7.32
N GLU A 117 8.19 23.20 -6.81
CA GLU A 117 9.16 24.29 -6.81
C GLU A 117 9.79 24.57 -8.19
N ILE A 118 9.64 23.66 -9.17
CA ILE A 118 10.16 23.85 -10.52
C ILE A 118 9.34 24.92 -11.25
N LYS A 119 9.98 26.05 -11.56
CA LYS A 119 9.33 27.20 -12.21
C LYS A 119 9.06 26.98 -13.70
N SER A 120 9.94 26.24 -14.39
CA SER A 120 9.80 25.97 -15.82
C SER A 120 8.74 24.88 -16.06
N ASN A 121 7.67 25.20 -16.75
CA ASN A 121 6.64 24.24 -17.12
C ASN A 121 7.19 23.06 -17.95
N GLY A 122 8.12 23.35 -18.88
CA GLY A 122 8.79 22.32 -19.68
C GLY A 122 9.65 21.40 -18.80
N GLY A 123 10.48 21.98 -17.93
CA GLY A 123 11.31 21.22 -16.99
C GLY A 123 10.49 20.38 -16.04
N LYS A 124 9.41 20.93 -15.46
CA LYS A 124 8.48 20.19 -14.60
C LYS A 124 7.89 18.98 -15.33
N LYS A 125 7.38 19.17 -16.55
CA LYS A 125 6.79 18.09 -17.36
C LYS A 125 7.82 17.02 -17.72
N THR A 126 9.04 17.39 -18.05
CA THR A 126 10.12 16.43 -18.36
C THR A 126 10.47 15.58 -17.14
N VAL A 127 10.69 16.21 -15.96
CA VAL A 127 10.98 15.48 -14.72
C VAL A 127 9.82 14.55 -14.35
N GLN A 128 8.57 15.00 -14.45
CA GLN A 128 7.40 14.18 -14.23
C GLN A 128 7.38 12.93 -15.14
N THR A 129 7.54 13.15 -16.47
CA THR A 129 7.50 12.05 -17.44
C THR A 129 8.58 10.98 -17.15
N ILE A 130 9.82 11.43 -16.92
CA ILE A 130 10.92 10.52 -16.60
C ILE A 130 10.68 9.76 -15.30
N SER A 131 10.16 10.45 -14.27
CA SER A 131 9.93 9.83 -12.95
C SER A 131 8.73 8.89 -12.91
N TYR A 132 7.77 9.04 -13.84
CA TYR A 132 6.62 8.16 -13.92
C TYR A 132 6.91 6.87 -14.68
N LEU A 133 7.89 6.90 -15.57
CA LEU A 133 8.21 5.79 -16.48
C LEU A 133 8.52 4.47 -15.76
N PRO A 134 9.30 4.43 -14.66
CA PRO A 134 9.60 3.20 -13.95
C PRO A 134 8.37 2.45 -13.44
N HIS A 135 7.30 3.16 -13.08
CA HIS A 135 6.05 2.56 -12.61
C HIS A 135 5.45 1.58 -13.62
N PHE A 136 5.59 1.83 -14.92
CA PHE A 136 5.03 0.97 -15.98
C PHE A 136 5.88 -0.26 -16.30
N LEU A 137 7.08 -0.37 -15.74
CA LEU A 137 7.91 -1.56 -15.90
C LEU A 137 7.36 -2.71 -15.04
N SER A 138 7.34 -3.92 -15.58
CA SER A 138 7.02 -5.11 -14.79
C SER A 138 8.12 -5.38 -13.75
N TRP A 139 7.76 -6.01 -12.63
CA TRP A 139 8.74 -6.43 -11.63
C TRP A 139 9.78 -7.41 -12.19
N ILE A 140 9.43 -8.23 -13.19
CA ILE A 140 10.38 -9.12 -13.87
C ILE A 140 11.52 -8.32 -14.51
N ILE A 141 11.19 -7.23 -15.21
CA ILE A 141 12.19 -6.36 -15.84
C ILE A 141 13.02 -5.66 -14.77
N VAL A 142 12.37 -5.08 -13.74
CA VAL A 142 13.07 -4.36 -12.67
C VAL A 142 14.02 -5.28 -11.92
N THR A 143 13.61 -6.49 -11.58
CA THR A 143 14.46 -7.45 -10.87
C THR A 143 15.58 -7.97 -11.75
N GLY A 144 15.35 -8.15 -13.06
CA GLY A 144 16.40 -8.46 -14.03
C GLY A 144 17.50 -7.39 -14.05
N ILE A 145 17.10 -6.11 -14.17
CA ILE A 145 18.05 -4.97 -14.12
C ILE A 145 18.82 -4.97 -12.79
N LEU A 146 18.13 -5.20 -11.66
CA LEU A 146 18.79 -5.25 -10.35
C LEU A 146 19.79 -6.42 -10.24
N HIS A 147 19.43 -7.58 -10.78
CA HIS A 147 20.34 -8.72 -10.82
C HIS A 147 21.61 -8.42 -11.64
N ASP A 148 21.45 -7.81 -12.82
CA ASP A 148 22.58 -7.47 -13.67
C ASP A 148 23.47 -6.40 -13.01
N MET A 149 22.86 -5.34 -12.43
CA MET A 149 23.60 -4.25 -11.79
C MET A 149 24.32 -4.65 -10.51
N LEU A 150 23.69 -5.52 -9.68
CA LEU A 150 24.16 -5.92 -8.35
C LEU A 150 24.87 -7.29 -8.33
N SER A 151 25.07 -7.92 -9.50
CA SER A 151 25.85 -9.15 -9.61
C SER A 151 27.31 -8.92 -9.25
N GLY A 152 28.06 -9.99 -9.01
CA GLY A 152 29.50 -9.90 -8.74
C GLY A 152 30.31 -9.20 -9.85
N THR A 153 29.82 -9.25 -11.09
CA THR A 153 30.42 -8.59 -12.28
C THR A 153 29.63 -7.37 -12.72
N GLY A 154 28.64 -6.95 -11.92
CA GLY A 154 27.76 -5.82 -12.26
C GLY A 154 28.40 -4.46 -12.06
N ILE A 155 27.83 -3.46 -12.75
CA ILE A 155 28.34 -2.07 -12.77
C ILE A 155 28.49 -1.48 -11.35
N VAL A 156 27.61 -1.85 -10.42
CA VAL A 156 27.67 -1.33 -9.02
C VAL A 156 28.95 -1.82 -8.33
N ASN A 157 29.31 -3.09 -8.49
CA ASN A 157 30.57 -3.64 -7.96
C ASN A 157 31.79 -3.00 -8.61
N GLU A 158 31.76 -2.83 -9.93
CA GLU A 158 32.85 -2.17 -10.67
C GLU A 158 33.09 -0.73 -10.15
N VAL A 159 32.03 0.04 -10.01
CA VAL A 159 32.14 1.42 -9.48
C VAL A 159 32.63 1.42 -8.04
N LEU A 160 32.10 0.57 -7.14
CA LEU A 160 32.49 0.54 -5.74
C LEU A 160 33.94 0.08 -5.52
N VAL A 161 34.43 -0.84 -6.35
CA VAL A 161 35.84 -1.29 -6.32
C VAL A 161 36.76 -0.20 -6.87
N ASN A 162 36.41 0.43 -7.99
CA ASN A 162 37.19 1.53 -8.57
C ASN A 162 37.28 2.75 -7.65
N LEU A 163 36.21 3.03 -6.90
CA LEU A 163 36.19 4.08 -5.85
C LEU A 163 36.87 3.65 -4.55
N HIS A 164 37.46 2.47 -4.46
CA HIS A 164 38.11 1.90 -3.27
C HIS A 164 37.16 1.79 -2.05
N VAL A 165 35.84 1.78 -2.27
CA VAL A 165 34.83 1.53 -1.22
C VAL A 165 34.82 0.03 -0.85
N LEU A 166 35.03 -0.82 -1.84
CA LEU A 166 35.15 -2.26 -1.66
C LEU A 166 36.54 -2.73 -2.11
N SER A 167 37.12 -3.67 -1.37
CA SER A 167 38.39 -4.30 -1.76
C SER A 167 38.21 -5.35 -2.85
N GLN A 168 37.03 -5.96 -2.93
CA GLN A 168 36.67 -6.97 -3.93
C GLN A 168 35.16 -6.97 -4.19
N PRO A 169 34.69 -7.44 -5.35
CA PRO A 169 33.29 -7.55 -5.65
C PRO A 169 32.54 -8.41 -4.62
N ILE A 170 31.31 -8.02 -4.26
CA ILE A 170 30.45 -8.75 -3.35
C ILE A 170 29.18 -9.22 -4.10
N ASN A 171 28.65 -10.37 -3.70
CA ASN A 171 27.35 -10.81 -4.16
C ASN A 171 26.28 -10.24 -3.21
N PHE A 172 25.65 -9.13 -3.61
CA PHE A 172 24.63 -8.46 -2.80
C PHE A 172 23.46 -9.37 -2.44
N PHE A 173 23.08 -10.29 -3.32
CA PHE A 173 21.97 -11.22 -3.09
C PHE A 173 22.35 -12.47 -2.26
N ALA A 174 23.61 -12.63 -1.89
CA ALA A 174 24.04 -13.66 -0.95
C ALA A 174 24.04 -13.18 0.51
N HIS A 175 23.96 -11.85 0.72
CA HIS A 175 24.01 -11.25 2.06
C HIS A 175 22.64 -10.80 2.52
N PRO A 176 22.08 -11.41 3.58
CA PRO A 176 20.73 -11.09 4.08
C PRO A 176 20.52 -9.61 4.43
N GLY A 177 21.57 -8.93 4.93
CA GLY A 177 21.50 -7.53 5.36
C GLY A 177 21.23 -6.53 4.24
N TYR A 178 21.55 -6.87 3.00
CA TYR A 178 21.30 -5.99 1.85
C TYR A 178 19.91 -6.17 1.23
N PHE A 179 19.23 -7.27 1.52
CA PHE A 179 17.98 -7.60 0.86
C PHE A 179 16.89 -6.53 1.07
N TRP A 180 16.62 -6.17 2.32
CA TRP A 180 15.58 -5.17 2.61
C TRP A 180 15.90 -3.77 2.06
N PRO A 181 17.14 -3.24 2.20
CA PRO A 181 17.52 -1.99 1.52
C PRO A 181 17.35 -2.02 0.01
N ILE A 182 17.73 -3.11 -0.66
CA ILE A 182 17.58 -3.27 -2.12
C ILE A 182 16.11 -3.23 -2.52
N VAL A 183 15.26 -3.99 -1.83
CA VAL A 183 13.82 -4.02 -2.09
C VAL A 183 13.20 -2.64 -1.84
N ALA A 184 13.56 -1.97 -0.75
CA ALA A 184 13.07 -0.63 -0.44
C ALA A 184 13.49 0.39 -1.51
N PHE A 185 14.75 0.38 -1.93
CA PHE A 185 15.25 1.25 -2.99
C PHE A 185 14.51 1.01 -4.31
N ALA A 186 14.31 -0.24 -4.70
CA ALA A 186 13.59 -0.59 -5.92
C ALA A 186 12.13 -0.09 -5.89
N ASN A 187 11.45 -0.25 -4.75
CA ASN A 187 10.09 0.28 -4.58
C ASN A 187 10.07 1.81 -4.65
N VAL A 188 10.99 2.49 -3.98
CA VAL A 188 11.10 3.95 -4.04
C VAL A 188 11.35 4.41 -5.47
N TRP A 189 12.32 3.84 -6.16
CA TRP A 189 12.63 4.20 -7.55
C TRP A 189 11.42 3.98 -8.49
N LYS A 190 10.72 2.87 -8.32
CA LYS A 190 9.59 2.51 -9.18
C LYS A 190 8.33 3.34 -8.89
N GLU A 191 8.02 3.60 -7.62
CA GLU A 191 6.70 4.08 -7.23
C GLU A 191 6.66 5.57 -6.83
N THR A 192 7.79 6.22 -6.53
CA THR A 192 7.80 7.60 -6.03
C THR A 192 7.16 8.58 -7.00
N GLY A 193 7.53 8.51 -8.29
CA GLY A 193 6.98 9.42 -9.30
C GLY A 193 5.47 9.30 -9.44
N TRP A 194 4.98 8.08 -9.52
CA TRP A 194 3.56 7.78 -9.66
C TRP A 194 2.76 8.22 -8.42
N ASN A 195 3.22 7.86 -7.24
CA ASN A 195 2.55 8.23 -5.99
C ASN A 195 2.55 9.74 -5.75
N ALA A 196 3.53 10.46 -6.24
CA ALA A 196 3.62 11.91 -6.12
C ALA A 196 2.51 12.66 -6.89
N ILE A 197 1.85 12.03 -7.87
CA ILE A 197 0.79 12.66 -8.68
C ILE A 197 -0.33 13.17 -7.78
N ILE A 198 -0.78 12.35 -6.81
CA ILE A 198 -1.91 12.70 -5.94
C ILE A 198 -1.52 13.86 -5.02
N TYR A 199 -0.32 13.83 -4.46
CA TYR A 199 0.18 14.94 -3.62
C TYR A 199 0.37 16.22 -4.42
N LEU A 200 0.86 16.13 -5.66
CA LEU A 200 1.00 17.30 -6.52
C LEU A 200 -0.35 17.90 -6.89
N ALA A 201 -1.36 17.07 -7.15
CA ALA A 201 -2.73 17.52 -7.36
C ALA A 201 -3.29 18.24 -6.12
N ALA A 202 -3.04 17.69 -4.93
CA ALA A 202 -3.43 18.32 -3.68
C ALA A 202 -2.72 19.68 -3.46
N ILE A 203 -1.42 19.79 -3.76
CA ILE A 203 -0.67 21.05 -3.68
C ILE A 203 -1.27 22.09 -4.63
N THR A 204 -1.61 21.70 -5.86
CA THR A 204 -2.17 22.62 -6.85
C THR A 204 -3.60 23.07 -6.55
N SER A 205 -4.30 22.40 -5.63
CA SER A 205 -5.64 22.80 -5.16
C SER A 205 -5.63 23.82 -4.01
N ILE A 206 -4.46 24.11 -3.43
CA ILE A 206 -4.31 25.12 -2.39
C ILE A 206 -4.56 26.51 -2.98
N ASP A 207 -5.34 27.37 -2.27
CA ASP A 207 -5.63 28.72 -2.72
C ASP A 207 -4.33 29.54 -2.89
N PRO A 208 -4.04 30.06 -4.10
CA PRO A 208 -2.86 30.88 -4.35
C PRO A 208 -2.74 32.11 -3.42
N SER A 209 -3.86 32.65 -2.95
CA SER A 209 -3.87 33.79 -2.03
C SER A 209 -3.11 33.54 -0.73
N LEU A 210 -3.07 32.30 -0.25
CA LEU A 210 -2.30 31.91 0.93
C LEU A 210 -0.77 32.07 0.70
N TYR A 211 -0.31 31.74 -0.50
CA TYR A 211 1.10 31.91 -0.87
C TYR A 211 1.48 33.38 -1.09
N GLU A 212 0.52 34.19 -1.58
CA GLU A 212 0.67 35.64 -1.75
C GLU A 212 0.73 36.32 -0.37
N ALA A 213 -0.18 36.01 0.54
CA ALA A 213 -0.16 36.52 1.92
C ALA A 213 1.16 36.16 2.61
N ALA A 214 1.60 34.90 2.54
CA ALA A 214 2.88 34.49 3.11
C ALA A 214 4.08 35.21 2.45
N ALA A 215 3.96 35.60 1.17
CA ALA A 215 5.02 36.39 0.51
C ALA A 215 5.06 37.83 1.03
N ILE A 216 3.92 38.46 1.29
CA ILE A 216 3.81 39.82 1.87
C ILE A 216 4.41 39.81 3.29
N ASP A 217 4.17 38.74 4.07
CA ASP A 217 4.75 38.53 5.40
C ASP A 217 6.26 38.20 5.36
N GLY A 218 6.92 38.19 4.19
CA GLY A 218 8.34 37.93 4.05
C GLY A 218 8.72 36.45 4.14
N ALA A 219 7.78 35.51 4.04
CA ALA A 219 8.07 34.10 4.09
C ALA A 219 8.91 33.62 2.90
N GLY A 220 10.10 33.09 3.17
CA GLY A 220 10.92 32.39 2.21
C GLY A 220 10.31 31.04 1.78
N ARG A 221 10.91 30.37 0.77
CA ARG A 221 10.40 29.10 0.22
C ARG A 221 10.15 28.04 1.28
N TRP A 222 11.10 27.82 2.20
CA TRP A 222 10.98 26.82 3.26
C TRP A 222 9.80 27.09 4.20
N ASN A 223 9.58 28.38 4.56
CA ASN A 223 8.45 28.77 5.39
C ASN A 223 7.11 28.55 4.67
N LYS A 224 7.05 28.84 3.35
CA LYS A 224 5.86 28.55 2.55
C LYS A 224 5.55 27.05 2.49
N ILE A 225 6.57 26.20 2.30
CA ILE A 225 6.40 24.74 2.35
C ILE A 225 5.88 24.31 3.71
N LYS A 226 6.50 24.77 4.80
CA LYS A 226 6.18 24.33 6.17
C LYS A 226 4.82 24.81 6.66
N TYR A 227 4.44 26.07 6.34
CA TYR A 227 3.27 26.70 6.94
C TYR A 227 2.07 26.84 5.99
N VAL A 228 2.26 26.66 4.68
CA VAL A 228 1.17 26.70 3.69
C VAL A 228 1.01 25.36 3.01
N THR A 229 2.07 24.84 2.35
CA THR A 229 1.96 23.63 1.54
C THR A 229 1.65 22.39 2.38
N LEU A 230 2.49 22.07 3.39
CA LEU A 230 2.31 20.87 4.21
C LEU A 230 0.98 20.87 4.98
N PRO A 231 0.56 21.98 5.63
CA PRO A 231 -0.78 22.02 6.24
C PRO A 231 -1.90 21.92 5.22
N GLY A 232 -1.76 22.52 4.04
CA GLY A 232 -2.76 22.48 2.98
C GLY A 232 -3.02 21.09 2.41
N ILE A 233 -1.99 20.24 2.32
CA ILE A 233 -2.13 18.86 1.84
C ILE A 233 -2.31 17.82 2.97
N LYS A 234 -2.31 18.24 4.24
CA LYS A 234 -2.41 17.34 5.39
C LYS A 234 -3.62 16.39 5.31
N PRO A 235 -4.83 16.83 4.92
CA PRO A 235 -5.96 15.91 4.75
C PRO A 235 -5.66 14.77 3.77
N THR A 236 -5.06 15.09 2.62
CA THR A 236 -4.65 14.09 1.61
C THR A 236 -3.59 13.15 2.17
N ILE A 237 -2.59 13.67 2.90
CA ILE A 237 -1.57 12.86 3.57
C ILE A 237 -2.22 11.85 4.51
N VAL A 238 -3.13 12.28 5.36
CA VAL A 238 -3.80 11.42 6.35
C VAL A 238 -4.63 10.32 5.68
N ILE A 239 -5.47 10.69 4.71
CA ILE A 239 -6.31 9.70 3.99
C ILE A 239 -5.44 8.65 3.29
N LEU A 240 -4.41 9.07 2.55
CA LEU A 240 -3.52 8.15 1.86
C LEU A 240 -2.70 7.28 2.82
N LEU A 241 -2.28 7.82 3.96
CA LEU A 241 -1.61 7.05 5.00
C LEU A 241 -2.53 5.96 5.55
N LEU A 242 -3.78 6.30 5.87
CA LEU A 242 -4.76 5.33 6.36
C LEU A 242 -5.01 4.20 5.37
N MET A 243 -5.15 4.53 4.07
CA MET A 243 -5.31 3.53 3.01
C MET A 243 -4.08 2.61 2.89
N ASN A 244 -2.88 3.18 2.98
CA ASN A 244 -1.64 2.42 2.89
C ASN A 244 -1.37 1.56 4.13
N VAL A 245 -1.76 1.99 5.33
CA VAL A 245 -1.65 1.19 6.56
C VAL A 245 -2.48 -0.10 6.44
N GLY A 246 -3.68 -0.05 5.86
CA GLY A 246 -4.47 -1.26 5.58
C GLY A 246 -3.76 -2.26 4.65
N ASN A 247 -2.86 -1.77 3.81
CA ASN A 247 -2.11 -2.56 2.85
C ASN A 247 -0.69 -2.93 3.30
N VAL A 248 -0.28 -2.60 4.52
CA VAL A 248 1.10 -2.79 5.00
C VAL A 248 1.56 -4.26 4.94
N LEU A 249 0.63 -5.20 5.12
CA LEU A 249 0.93 -6.63 4.99
C LEU A 249 1.05 -7.11 3.53
N ASN A 250 0.75 -6.27 2.54
CA ASN A 250 1.06 -6.50 1.14
C ASN A 250 2.49 -6.02 0.87
N ALA A 251 3.47 -6.75 1.38
CA ALA A 251 4.88 -6.33 1.40
C ALA A 251 5.60 -6.44 0.03
N GLY A 252 4.86 -6.64 -1.08
CA GLY A 252 5.42 -6.75 -2.42
C GLY A 252 5.78 -8.20 -2.79
N PHE A 253 4.78 -9.04 -3.08
CA PHE A 253 4.98 -10.44 -3.44
C PHE A 253 5.98 -10.63 -4.58
N GLU A 254 5.78 -9.93 -5.71
CA GLU A 254 6.54 -10.17 -6.94
C GLU A 254 8.04 -9.90 -6.77
N ILE A 255 8.41 -8.73 -6.26
CA ILE A 255 9.81 -8.37 -6.09
C ILE A 255 10.52 -9.31 -5.10
N GLN A 256 9.86 -9.68 -4.01
CA GLN A 256 10.46 -10.55 -3.01
C GLN A 256 10.56 -12.00 -3.48
N TYR A 257 9.60 -12.46 -4.28
CA TYR A 257 9.64 -13.77 -4.90
C TYR A 257 10.75 -13.87 -5.96
N LEU A 258 10.89 -12.83 -6.79
CA LEU A 258 11.87 -12.81 -7.89
C LEU A 258 13.33 -12.60 -7.41
N LEU A 259 13.54 -11.76 -6.38
CA LEU A 259 14.88 -11.53 -5.81
C LEU A 259 15.24 -12.52 -4.70
N GLY A 260 14.26 -13.18 -4.11
CA GLY A 260 14.48 -14.16 -3.05
C GLY A 260 15.19 -15.41 -3.54
N ASN A 261 16.15 -15.88 -2.77
CA ASN A 261 16.88 -17.13 -3.05
C ASN A 261 17.12 -17.94 -1.76
N GLY A 262 17.69 -19.15 -1.90
CA GLY A 262 17.91 -20.04 -0.77
C GLY A 262 18.81 -19.47 0.33
N LEU A 263 19.78 -18.62 -0.02
CA LEU A 263 20.76 -18.04 0.93
C LEU A 263 20.13 -17.00 1.85
N ILE A 264 19.16 -16.24 1.33
CA ILE A 264 18.49 -15.13 2.04
C ILE A 264 17.04 -15.45 2.42
N GLN A 265 16.60 -16.69 2.26
CA GLN A 265 15.23 -17.14 2.50
C GLN A 265 14.69 -16.69 3.88
N LYS A 266 15.56 -16.64 4.90
CA LYS A 266 15.20 -16.18 6.25
C LYS A 266 14.74 -14.72 6.31
N PHE A 267 15.03 -13.91 5.28
CA PHE A 267 14.71 -12.48 5.20
C PHE A 267 13.79 -12.14 4.04
N SER A 268 13.74 -12.97 2.98
CA SER A 268 12.94 -12.70 1.78
C SER A 268 11.53 -13.27 1.81
N GLN A 269 11.27 -14.30 2.63
CA GLN A 269 9.94 -14.90 2.68
C GLN A 269 8.94 -14.01 3.41
N THR A 270 7.83 -13.72 2.72
CA THR A 270 6.64 -13.03 3.23
C THR A 270 5.47 -14.00 3.35
N ILE A 271 4.35 -13.53 3.95
CA ILE A 271 3.13 -14.35 4.10
C ILE A 271 2.64 -14.86 2.73
N ASP A 272 2.66 -14.00 1.69
CA ASP A 272 2.20 -14.42 0.36
C ASP A 272 3.09 -15.49 -0.28
N ILE A 273 4.41 -15.41 -0.07
CA ILE A 273 5.36 -16.46 -0.52
C ILE A 273 5.16 -17.75 0.30
N TYR A 274 4.87 -17.62 1.59
CA TYR A 274 4.56 -18.77 2.45
C TYR A 274 3.29 -19.48 1.97
N VAL A 275 2.21 -18.72 1.69
CA VAL A 275 0.96 -19.27 1.14
C VAL A 275 1.19 -19.97 -0.19
N LEU A 276 1.96 -19.36 -1.11
CA LEU A 276 2.30 -19.98 -2.39
C LEU A 276 3.05 -21.30 -2.18
N LYS A 277 4.07 -21.30 -1.32
CA LYS A 277 4.96 -22.45 -1.13
C LYS A 277 4.28 -23.59 -0.38
N TRP A 278 3.69 -23.30 0.76
CA TRP A 278 3.09 -24.31 1.64
C TRP A 278 1.65 -24.63 1.26
N GLY A 279 0.85 -23.59 0.99
CA GLY A 279 -0.56 -23.75 0.64
C GLY A 279 -0.76 -24.35 -0.75
N ILE A 280 -0.10 -23.80 -1.76
CA ILE A 280 -0.34 -24.19 -3.16
C ILE A 280 0.67 -25.26 -3.61
N SER A 281 1.99 -25.00 -3.52
CA SER A 281 3.00 -25.93 -4.08
C SER A 281 3.11 -27.22 -3.33
N GLN A 282 2.88 -27.23 -2.01
CA GLN A 282 2.89 -28.47 -1.19
C GLN A 282 1.48 -29.05 -1.00
N GLY A 283 0.42 -28.34 -1.42
CA GLY A 283 -0.95 -28.81 -1.38
C GLY A 283 -1.62 -28.75 0.00
N ASP A 284 -1.01 -28.09 1.01
CA ASP A 284 -1.68 -27.86 2.30
C ASP A 284 -2.52 -26.57 2.24
N TYR A 285 -3.61 -26.67 1.49
CA TYR A 285 -4.54 -25.54 1.31
C TYR A 285 -5.11 -25.03 2.64
N ALA A 286 -5.24 -25.89 3.65
CA ALA A 286 -5.74 -25.49 4.96
C ALA A 286 -4.78 -24.53 5.67
N ILE A 287 -3.49 -24.82 5.71
CA ILE A 287 -2.46 -23.96 6.27
C ILE A 287 -2.33 -22.66 5.46
N GLY A 288 -2.35 -22.76 4.12
CA GLY A 288 -2.31 -21.58 3.24
C GLY A 288 -3.50 -20.65 3.50
N THR A 289 -4.71 -21.22 3.64
CA THR A 289 -5.92 -20.45 3.93
C THR A 289 -5.88 -19.83 5.33
N ALA A 290 -5.39 -20.57 6.33
CA ALA A 290 -5.23 -20.05 7.69
C ALA A 290 -4.26 -18.84 7.73
N ALA A 291 -3.14 -18.92 7.00
CA ALA A 291 -2.20 -17.80 6.86
C ALA A 291 -2.83 -16.58 6.15
N GLY A 292 -3.64 -16.81 5.11
CA GLY A 292 -4.39 -15.77 4.41
C GLY A 292 -5.43 -15.08 5.29
N ILE A 293 -6.20 -15.86 6.07
CA ILE A 293 -7.16 -15.32 7.06
C ILE A 293 -6.43 -14.48 8.10
N PHE A 294 -5.32 -14.96 8.66
CA PHE A 294 -4.51 -14.21 9.61
C PHE A 294 -4.08 -12.85 9.01
N LYS A 295 -3.53 -12.86 7.79
CA LYS A 295 -3.14 -11.64 7.08
C LYS A 295 -4.30 -10.65 6.95
N SER A 296 -5.47 -11.13 6.53
CA SER A 296 -6.67 -10.31 6.35
C SER A 296 -7.17 -9.71 7.67
N LEU A 297 -7.21 -10.51 8.74
CA LEU A 297 -7.62 -10.03 10.05
C LEU A 297 -6.69 -8.95 10.60
N VAL A 298 -5.37 -9.15 10.48
CA VAL A 298 -4.39 -8.15 10.92
C VAL A 298 -4.52 -6.87 10.09
N SER A 299 -4.72 -6.96 8.77
CA SER A 299 -4.96 -5.79 7.91
C SER A 299 -6.20 -5.00 8.34
N ILE A 300 -7.31 -5.70 8.65
CA ILE A 300 -8.54 -5.05 9.13
C ILE A 300 -8.29 -4.36 10.48
N ILE A 301 -7.62 -5.03 11.41
CA ILE A 301 -7.30 -4.45 12.72
C ILE A 301 -6.44 -3.19 12.55
N LEU A 302 -5.41 -3.25 11.71
CA LEU A 302 -4.52 -2.11 11.47
C LEU A 302 -5.26 -0.90 10.89
N ILE A 303 -6.13 -1.10 9.88
CA ILE A 303 -6.88 0.02 9.28
C ILE A 303 -7.91 0.60 10.26
N VAL A 304 -8.58 -0.24 11.06
CA VAL A 304 -9.52 0.24 12.09
C VAL A 304 -8.80 1.04 13.16
N LEU A 305 -7.68 0.54 13.67
CA LEU A 305 -6.87 1.25 14.67
C LEU A 305 -6.34 2.57 14.12
N ALA A 306 -5.82 2.58 12.89
CA ALA A 306 -5.33 3.80 12.25
C ALA A 306 -6.46 4.82 12.05
N ASN A 307 -7.64 4.38 11.60
CA ASN A 307 -8.81 5.25 11.43
C ASN A 307 -9.31 5.83 12.77
N GLN A 308 -9.33 5.02 13.83
CA GLN A 308 -9.69 5.49 15.17
C GLN A 308 -8.68 6.50 15.71
N PHE A 309 -7.39 6.27 15.47
CA PHE A 309 -6.34 7.22 15.83
C PHE A 309 -6.49 8.56 15.12
N ALA A 310 -6.76 8.55 13.81
CA ALA A 310 -7.02 9.75 13.02
C ALA A 310 -8.24 10.52 13.58
N LYS A 311 -9.34 9.80 13.84
CA LYS A 311 -10.56 10.37 14.43
C LYS A 311 -10.32 11.02 15.77
N HIS A 312 -9.57 10.37 16.66
CA HIS A 312 -9.25 10.91 17.99
C HIS A 312 -8.45 12.22 17.92
N ASN A 313 -7.58 12.35 16.93
CA ASN A 313 -6.78 13.56 16.69
C ASN A 313 -7.51 14.63 15.85
N GLY A 314 -8.79 14.46 15.54
CA GLY A 314 -9.56 15.41 14.74
C GLY A 314 -9.14 15.50 13.27
N GLU A 315 -8.48 14.46 12.77
CA GLU A 315 -8.03 14.36 11.39
C GLU A 315 -9.10 13.72 10.50
N GLU A 316 -8.89 13.76 9.18
CA GLU A 316 -9.72 13.06 8.19
C GLU A 316 -9.78 11.56 8.47
N GLN A 317 -10.95 10.96 8.26
CA GLN A 317 -11.20 9.55 8.51
C GLN A 317 -11.79 8.88 7.25
N LEU A 318 -11.59 7.56 7.13
CA LEU A 318 -12.13 6.81 5.99
C LEU A 318 -13.61 6.45 6.19
N PHE A 319 -14.01 6.18 7.45
CA PHE A 319 -15.38 5.77 7.82
C PHE A 319 -15.73 6.15 9.25
#